data_2f9496b2d8b351dcc5bed68e3986b7c2
#
_entry.id   2f9496b2d8b351dcc5bed68e3986b7c2
#
_cell.length_a   1.000
_cell.length_b   1.000
_cell.length_c   1.000
_cell.angle_alpha   90.00
_cell.angle_beta   90.00
_cell.angle_gamma   90.00
#
_symmetry.space_group_name_H-M   'P 1'
#
loop_
_entity.id
_entity.type
_entity.pdbx_description
1 polymer ?
#
loop_
_entity_poly.entity_id
_entity_poly.type
_entity_poly.pdbx_seq_one_letter_code
_entity_poly.pdbx_strand_id
1 'polypeptide(L)'
;MLSDQFVWEGVYVPFFGKVTGTTPLPALLRKRTGADMVAIAVRTDSPGHWIADMGNVVDFSNSDGSLAGDTIEVNRSLETLIRKSVLDVFWMHHRWKSIDRFAPQDKKTDGLLENMELQPYRILVAVPRALDEALVTVPLVRALKAVRRDMQVNVICPSAQAGVWKAVPEVTHVLPHDSLKQLREALAADEFYNDGPLDLGVMLDQDMETLKALEPYGPMMFSGLDTHPGARKYKFRVKAPVLRAAPPMHRVQLYLQLGGLHGLDAWNPSLFPVKKAAAAENAPILLAPFSSLGSASEWSEEQWAELVSLLPGRAVLAALEEDRERASALAERLNVELAVGTPEALFPVMDAAVAAVAVDGDIPSLCSFRGLPVVTLFSTRLPDVCRPMGPFNRSLYSHQCCSPCFLKECDRDVPCNRHIAVQEVLDALREITTSEI
;
A
#
# COMPACT_ATOMS: atom_id res chain seq x y z
N MET A 1 32.11 21.18 -12.63
CA MET A 1 31.35 20.52 -11.55
C MET A 1 30.43 19.48 -12.19
N LEU A 2 30.35 18.27 -11.67
CA LEU A 2 29.45 17.22 -12.18
C LEU A 2 28.04 17.44 -11.57
N SER A 3 27.06 17.73 -12.41
CA SER A 3 25.66 17.99 -11.97
C SER A 3 24.68 16.96 -12.50
N ASP A 4 25.15 15.97 -13.23
CA ASP A 4 24.38 14.88 -13.81
C ASP A 4 24.18 13.71 -12.85
N GLN A 5 24.77 13.75 -11.65
CA GLN A 5 24.68 12.69 -10.66
C GLN A 5 23.60 12.96 -9.60
N PHE A 6 23.05 11.87 -9.05
CA PHE A 6 22.11 11.92 -7.95
C PHE A 6 22.80 12.32 -6.63
N VAL A 7 22.16 13.18 -5.86
CA VAL A 7 22.64 13.65 -4.55
C VAL A 7 21.52 13.52 -3.52
N TRP A 8 21.76 12.75 -2.44
CA TRP A 8 20.77 12.51 -1.38
C TRP A 8 20.35 13.77 -0.61
N GLU A 9 21.29 14.64 -0.33
CA GLU A 9 21.09 15.89 0.41
C GLU A 9 20.82 17.07 -0.54
N GLY A 10 20.53 16.77 -1.82
CA GLY A 10 20.21 17.75 -2.83
C GLY A 10 18.78 18.28 -2.74
N VAL A 11 18.45 19.20 -3.63
CA VAL A 11 17.07 19.60 -3.86
C VAL A 11 16.41 18.59 -4.80
N TYR A 12 15.15 18.27 -4.53
CA TYR A 12 14.39 17.32 -5.35
C TYR A 12 13.63 18.08 -6.43
N VAL A 13 14.17 18.05 -7.62
CA VAL A 13 13.69 18.80 -8.79
C VAL A 13 13.70 17.90 -10.04
N PRO A 14 12.92 18.24 -11.08
CA PRO A 14 12.88 17.45 -12.30
C PRO A 14 14.22 17.42 -13.05
N PHE A 15 14.52 16.22 -13.59
CA PHE A 15 15.55 15.99 -14.58
C PHE A 15 14.98 15.02 -15.62
N PHE A 16 14.87 15.45 -16.88
CA PHE A 16 14.10 14.81 -17.93
C PHE A 16 12.64 14.54 -17.53
N GLY A 17 12.02 15.52 -16.88
CA GLY A 17 10.64 15.46 -16.41
C GLY A 17 10.40 14.62 -15.15
N LYS A 18 11.41 13.88 -14.66
CA LYS A 18 11.28 13.00 -13.50
C LYS A 18 12.00 13.56 -12.28
N VAL A 19 11.31 13.66 -11.16
CA VAL A 19 11.86 14.24 -9.92
C VAL A 19 13.01 13.40 -9.37
N THR A 20 14.13 14.06 -9.05
CA THR A 20 15.34 13.42 -8.52
C THR A 20 16.18 14.38 -7.69
N GLY A 21 16.96 13.84 -6.72
CA GLY A 21 17.89 14.63 -5.92
C GLY A 21 19.02 15.21 -6.76
N THR A 22 19.09 16.52 -6.82
CA THR A 22 20.07 17.29 -7.62
C THR A 22 20.91 18.20 -6.73
N THR A 23 22.20 18.29 -6.99
CA THR A 23 23.06 19.22 -6.24
C THR A 23 22.65 20.68 -6.49
N PRO A 24 22.33 21.45 -5.43
CA PRO A 24 22.04 22.88 -5.58
C PRO A 24 23.31 23.73 -5.69
N LEU A 25 24.49 23.14 -5.65
CA LEU A 25 25.75 23.85 -5.57
C LEU A 25 26.01 24.85 -6.74
N PRO A 26 25.64 24.53 -7.99
CA PRO A 26 25.73 25.52 -9.08
C PRO A 26 24.91 26.78 -8.79
N ALA A 27 23.63 26.60 -8.44
CA ALA A 27 22.72 27.70 -8.11
C ALA A 27 23.21 28.51 -6.91
N LEU A 28 23.75 27.86 -5.88
CA LEU A 28 24.36 28.52 -4.71
C LEU A 28 25.58 29.37 -5.09
N LEU A 29 26.46 28.85 -5.93
CA LEU A 29 27.65 29.59 -6.39
C LEU A 29 27.26 30.83 -7.20
N ARG A 30 26.30 30.70 -8.12
CA ARG A 30 25.76 31.83 -8.86
C ARG A 30 25.22 32.91 -7.92
N LYS A 31 24.38 32.53 -6.95
CA LYS A 31 23.80 33.49 -5.97
C LYS A 31 24.87 34.24 -5.16
N ARG A 32 25.98 33.59 -4.86
CA ARG A 32 27.06 34.17 -4.06
C ARG A 32 28.01 35.05 -4.87
N THR A 33 28.25 34.69 -6.11
CA THR A 33 29.31 35.32 -6.94
C THR A 33 28.76 36.24 -8.01
N GLY A 34 27.47 36.09 -8.39
CA GLY A 34 26.89 36.78 -9.54
C GLY A 34 27.42 36.28 -10.91
N ALA A 35 28.18 35.18 -10.92
CA ALA A 35 28.79 34.66 -12.14
C ALA A 35 27.76 34.02 -13.06
N ASP A 36 27.92 34.19 -14.36
CA ASP A 36 27.17 33.45 -15.36
C ASP A 36 27.53 31.98 -15.34
N MET A 37 26.55 31.14 -15.71
CA MET A 37 26.70 29.70 -15.74
C MET A 37 26.52 29.17 -17.15
N VAL A 38 27.38 28.23 -17.51
CA VAL A 38 27.33 27.56 -18.82
C VAL A 38 27.40 26.04 -18.54
N ALA A 39 26.45 25.27 -19.08
CA ALA A 39 26.53 23.81 -19.07
C ALA A 39 27.53 23.38 -20.18
N ILE A 40 28.29 22.30 -19.86
CA ILE A 40 29.22 21.68 -20.80
C ILE A 40 28.95 20.18 -20.81
N ALA A 41 28.83 19.60 -22.00
CA ALA A 41 28.79 18.15 -22.19
C ALA A 41 29.96 17.72 -23.07
N VAL A 42 30.50 16.52 -22.77
CA VAL A 42 31.53 15.90 -23.61
C VAL A 42 30.92 14.75 -24.36
N ARG A 43 31.06 14.74 -25.68
CA ARG A 43 30.62 13.65 -26.54
C ARG A 43 31.77 13.02 -27.28
N THR A 44 31.64 11.74 -27.58
CA THR A 44 32.58 10.99 -28.42
C THR A 44 32.28 11.28 -29.89
N ASP A 45 33.27 11.73 -30.61
CA ASP A 45 33.22 11.96 -32.06
C ASP A 45 33.67 10.69 -32.79
N SER A 46 34.83 10.17 -32.40
CA SER A 46 35.39 8.93 -32.91
C SER A 46 36.28 8.28 -31.81
N PRO A 47 36.70 7.02 -31.93
CA PRO A 47 37.57 6.40 -30.95
C PRO A 47 38.82 7.25 -30.66
N GLY A 48 38.95 7.70 -29.39
CA GLY A 48 40.04 8.52 -28.91
C GLY A 48 39.87 10.04 -29.17
N HIS A 49 38.74 10.49 -29.74
CA HIS A 49 38.45 11.90 -30.01
C HIS A 49 37.13 12.31 -29.30
N TRP A 50 37.21 13.39 -28.54
CA TRP A 50 36.07 13.95 -27.83
C TRP A 50 35.86 15.41 -28.18
N ILE A 51 34.61 15.82 -28.22
CA ILE A 51 34.18 17.19 -28.42
C ILE A 51 33.54 17.70 -27.15
N ALA A 52 33.96 18.81 -26.63
CA ALA A 52 33.30 19.50 -25.54
C ALA A 52 32.28 20.50 -26.12
N ASP A 53 31.00 20.15 -26.04
CA ASP A 53 29.92 21.05 -26.45
C ASP A 53 29.61 22.00 -25.30
N MET A 54 29.74 23.30 -25.56
CA MET A 54 29.30 24.35 -24.62
C MET A 54 27.88 24.77 -24.96
N GLY A 55 27.05 24.82 -23.93
CA GLY A 55 25.71 25.37 -24.03
C GLY A 55 25.69 26.91 -24.01
N ASN A 56 24.50 27.46 -24.09
CA ASN A 56 24.29 28.87 -23.83
C ASN A 56 24.44 29.17 -22.32
N VAL A 57 24.60 30.45 -21.99
CA VAL A 57 24.46 30.92 -20.61
C VAL A 57 23.07 30.49 -20.10
N VAL A 58 23.03 29.91 -18.91
CA VAL A 58 21.78 29.43 -18.33
C VAL A 58 20.85 30.60 -18.09
N ASP A 59 19.66 30.52 -18.68
CA ASP A 59 18.61 31.52 -18.49
C ASP A 59 17.81 31.22 -17.22
N PHE A 60 17.77 32.15 -16.30
CA PHE A 60 17.04 32.07 -15.05
C PHE A 60 15.73 32.88 -15.02
N SER A 61 15.30 33.42 -16.17
CA SER A 61 14.10 34.25 -16.28
C SER A 61 12.83 33.52 -15.84
N ASN A 62 12.78 32.19 -15.97
CA ASN A 62 11.67 31.35 -15.54
C ASN A 62 11.82 30.83 -14.11
N SER A 63 12.90 31.17 -13.40
CA SER A 63 13.08 30.81 -12.01
C SER A 63 12.25 31.72 -11.08
N ASP A 64 11.67 31.16 -10.03
CA ASP A 64 11.05 31.92 -8.94
C ASP A 64 12.07 32.58 -8.00
N GLY A 65 13.38 32.45 -8.32
CA GLY A 65 14.49 32.93 -7.52
C GLY A 65 14.78 32.04 -6.29
N SER A 66 14.06 30.96 -6.09
CA SER A 66 14.40 29.96 -5.07
C SER A 66 15.62 29.13 -5.51
N LEU A 67 16.23 28.43 -4.54
CA LEU A 67 17.33 27.52 -4.84
C LEU A 67 16.87 26.34 -5.72
N ALA A 68 15.65 25.90 -5.51
CA ALA A 68 15.04 24.84 -6.29
C ALA A 68 14.73 25.31 -7.72
N GLY A 69 14.11 26.48 -7.88
CA GLY A 69 13.83 27.07 -9.18
C GLY A 69 15.10 27.29 -10.02
N ASP A 70 16.15 27.85 -9.43
CA ASP A 70 17.43 27.98 -10.11
C ASP A 70 18.05 26.64 -10.49
N THR A 71 17.92 25.62 -9.65
CA THR A 71 18.42 24.25 -9.94
C THR A 71 17.64 23.61 -11.10
N ILE A 72 16.34 23.88 -11.23
CA ILE A 72 15.53 23.43 -12.38
C ILE A 72 16.09 24.01 -13.68
N GLU A 73 16.42 25.30 -13.72
CA GLU A 73 16.97 25.91 -14.93
C GLU A 73 18.36 25.36 -15.29
N VAL A 74 19.19 25.06 -14.29
CA VAL A 74 20.46 24.35 -14.51
C VAL A 74 20.23 22.98 -15.13
N ASN A 75 19.24 22.19 -14.60
CA ASN A 75 18.89 20.90 -15.16
C ASN A 75 18.41 21.01 -16.62
N ARG A 76 17.55 21.95 -16.94
CA ARG A 76 17.06 22.18 -18.32
C ARG A 76 18.21 22.45 -19.30
N SER A 77 19.18 23.24 -18.87
CA SER A 77 20.38 23.51 -19.70
C SER A 77 21.21 22.24 -19.93
N LEU A 78 21.39 21.42 -18.89
CA LEU A 78 22.07 20.12 -19.00
C LEU A 78 21.31 19.16 -19.91
N GLU A 79 19.99 19.04 -19.76
CA GLU A 79 19.14 18.18 -20.59
C GLU A 79 19.26 18.51 -22.07
N THR A 80 19.30 19.78 -22.39
CA THR A 80 19.47 20.25 -23.79
C THR A 80 20.78 19.76 -24.40
N LEU A 81 21.88 19.75 -23.64
CA LEU A 81 23.17 19.23 -24.11
C LEU A 81 23.17 17.69 -24.16
N ILE A 82 22.64 17.02 -23.11
CA ILE A 82 22.59 15.57 -23.04
C ILE A 82 21.80 14.97 -24.21
N ARG A 83 20.73 15.62 -24.65
CA ARG A 83 19.95 15.16 -25.82
C ARG A 83 20.78 15.11 -27.10
N LYS A 84 21.87 15.86 -27.19
CA LYS A 84 22.79 15.80 -28.34
C LYS A 84 23.78 14.64 -28.28
N SER A 85 24.00 14.07 -27.07
CA SER A 85 25.01 13.05 -26.82
C SER A 85 24.52 11.96 -25.88
N VAL A 86 23.32 11.42 -26.12
CA VAL A 86 22.66 10.45 -25.24
C VAL A 86 23.52 9.20 -24.99
N LEU A 87 24.33 8.79 -25.95
CA LEU A 87 25.18 7.59 -25.84
C LEU A 87 26.40 7.79 -24.94
N ASP A 88 26.83 9.04 -24.72
CA ASP A 88 27.99 9.35 -23.89
C ASP A 88 27.66 9.59 -22.41
N VAL A 89 26.38 9.53 -22.05
CA VAL A 89 25.94 9.68 -20.66
C VAL A 89 26.16 8.38 -19.90
N PHE A 90 26.66 8.47 -18.66
CA PHE A 90 26.85 7.33 -17.81
C PHE A 90 25.51 6.83 -17.20
N TRP A 91 24.65 6.25 -18.04
CA TRP A 91 23.35 5.73 -17.66
C TRP A 91 23.39 4.59 -16.62
N MET A 92 24.54 3.95 -16.43
CA MET A 92 24.74 2.96 -15.36
C MET A 92 24.68 3.60 -13.96
N HIS A 93 24.88 4.92 -13.86
CA HIS A 93 24.59 5.66 -12.64
C HIS A 93 23.08 5.89 -12.53
N HIS A 94 22.45 5.21 -11.59
CA HIS A 94 21.00 5.31 -11.39
C HIS A 94 20.63 6.71 -10.86
N ARG A 95 20.33 7.63 -11.77
CA ARG A 95 20.07 9.06 -11.47
C ARG A 95 18.78 9.25 -10.65
N TRP A 96 17.77 8.40 -10.85
CA TRP A 96 16.45 8.48 -10.23
C TRP A 96 16.24 7.47 -9.08
N LYS A 97 17.29 7.14 -8.35
CA LYS A 97 17.26 6.15 -7.26
C LYS A 97 16.69 6.69 -5.94
N SER A 98 15.89 7.71 -5.99
CA SER A 98 15.34 8.43 -4.82
C SER A 98 14.34 7.66 -3.96
N ILE A 99 14.20 6.34 -4.15
CA ILE A 99 13.30 5.50 -3.35
C ILE A 99 13.95 4.99 -2.08
N ASP A 100 15.26 4.84 -2.05
CA ASP A 100 15.95 4.27 -0.90
C ASP A 100 15.75 5.06 0.40
N ARG A 101 15.36 6.32 0.27
CA ARG A 101 14.83 7.16 1.33
C ARG A 101 13.81 8.07 0.69
N PHE A 102 12.54 7.90 0.98
CA PHE A 102 11.55 8.91 0.70
C PHE A 102 12.00 10.17 1.43
N ALA A 103 12.70 11.04 0.71
CA ALA A 103 12.96 12.35 1.25
C ALA A 103 11.58 12.98 1.47
N PRO A 104 11.30 13.51 2.66
CA PRO A 104 10.13 14.35 2.83
C PRO A 104 10.19 15.37 1.72
N GLN A 105 9.13 15.44 0.89
CA GLN A 105 9.01 16.49 -0.10
C GLN A 105 9.22 17.78 0.67
N ASP A 106 10.28 18.53 0.33
CA ASP A 106 10.48 19.83 0.92
C ASP A 106 9.25 20.65 0.50
N LYS A 107 8.41 21.03 1.49
CA LYS A 107 7.19 21.82 1.23
C LYS A 107 7.45 23.05 0.37
N LYS A 108 8.71 23.50 0.31
CA LYS A 108 9.16 24.60 -0.55
C LYS A 108 9.25 24.25 -2.04
N THR A 109 9.42 22.97 -2.38
CA THR A 109 9.43 22.51 -3.79
C THR A 109 8.06 22.10 -4.29
N ASP A 110 7.10 21.79 -3.41
CA ASP A 110 5.75 21.35 -3.79
C ASP A 110 5.04 22.36 -4.69
N GLY A 111 5.07 23.67 -4.35
CA GLY A 111 4.43 24.71 -5.15
C GLY A 111 5.06 24.90 -6.55
N LEU A 112 6.37 24.68 -6.68
CA LEU A 112 7.07 24.74 -7.97
C LEU A 112 6.70 23.58 -8.90
N LEU A 113 6.46 22.41 -8.33
CA LEU A 113 6.18 21.18 -9.08
C LEU A 113 4.71 21.08 -9.53
N GLU A 114 3.79 21.81 -8.88
CA GLU A 114 2.35 21.75 -9.17
C GLU A 114 1.99 22.14 -10.62
N ASN A 115 2.76 23.02 -11.22
CA ASN A 115 2.51 23.53 -12.58
C ASN A 115 3.44 22.92 -13.64
N MET A 116 4.19 21.88 -13.29
CA MET A 116 5.11 21.22 -14.21
C MET A 116 4.54 19.90 -14.70
N GLU A 117 4.71 19.64 -16.00
CA GLU A 117 4.43 18.33 -16.59
C GLU A 117 5.53 17.35 -16.15
N LEU A 118 5.21 16.51 -15.17
CA LEU A 118 6.14 15.55 -14.60
C LEU A 118 5.88 14.15 -15.16
N GLN A 119 6.96 13.42 -15.43
CA GLN A 119 6.86 11.99 -15.69
C GLN A 119 6.64 11.25 -14.36
N PRO A 120 5.64 10.33 -14.29
CA PRO A 120 5.33 9.65 -13.06
C PRO A 120 6.47 8.72 -12.63
N TYR A 121 6.61 8.59 -11.31
CA TYR A 121 7.39 7.54 -10.70
C TYR A 121 6.49 6.31 -10.56
N ARG A 122 6.74 5.27 -11.35
CA ARG A 122 5.84 4.11 -11.47
C ARG A 122 6.25 2.96 -10.57
N ILE A 123 5.41 2.64 -9.61
CA ILE A 123 5.56 1.50 -8.71
C ILE A 123 4.53 0.43 -9.05
N LEU A 124 4.96 -0.81 -9.03
CA LEU A 124 4.08 -1.97 -9.13
C LEU A 124 4.14 -2.77 -7.84
N VAL A 125 3.01 -2.94 -7.17
CA VAL A 125 2.87 -3.67 -5.92
C VAL A 125 2.15 -4.98 -6.18
N ALA A 126 2.84 -6.11 -6.00
CA ALA A 126 2.22 -7.44 -6.01
C ALA A 126 1.72 -7.76 -4.60
N VAL A 127 0.39 -7.70 -4.42
CA VAL A 127 -0.23 -7.87 -3.10
C VAL A 127 -0.43 -9.34 -2.73
N PRO A 128 -0.55 -9.67 -1.43
CA PRO A 128 -0.85 -11.02 -0.99
C PRO A 128 -2.15 -11.57 -1.58
N ARG A 129 -2.19 -12.89 -1.78
CA ARG A 129 -3.37 -13.56 -2.34
C ARG A 129 -4.54 -13.64 -1.36
N ALA A 130 -4.28 -13.75 -0.05
CA ALA A 130 -5.31 -13.70 0.98
C ALA A 130 -5.84 -12.27 1.11
N LEU A 131 -7.16 -12.09 1.12
CA LEU A 131 -7.80 -10.78 1.08
C LEU A 131 -7.51 -9.97 2.35
N ASP A 132 -7.57 -10.61 3.52
CA ASP A 132 -7.26 -9.98 4.81
C ASP A 132 -5.83 -9.42 4.85
N GLU A 133 -4.86 -10.18 4.32
CA GLU A 133 -3.47 -9.73 4.20
C GLU A 133 -3.30 -8.62 3.16
N ALA A 134 -3.99 -8.73 2.02
CA ALA A 134 -3.95 -7.71 0.97
C ALA A 134 -4.48 -6.37 1.49
N LEU A 135 -5.54 -6.35 2.28
CA LEU A 135 -6.10 -5.13 2.86
C LEU A 135 -5.15 -4.45 3.87
N VAL A 136 -4.32 -5.21 4.56
CA VAL A 136 -3.26 -4.64 5.44
C VAL A 136 -2.18 -3.92 4.63
N THR A 137 -2.11 -4.10 3.31
CA THR A 137 -1.17 -3.37 2.44
C THR A 137 -1.69 -2.01 1.97
N VAL A 138 -2.98 -1.72 2.13
CA VAL A 138 -3.57 -0.42 1.73
C VAL A 138 -2.87 0.78 2.37
N PRO A 139 -2.50 0.76 3.67
CA PRO A 139 -1.70 1.82 4.28
C PRO A 139 -0.37 2.09 3.58
N LEU A 140 0.30 1.05 3.05
CA LEU A 140 1.50 1.22 2.24
C LEU A 140 1.19 2.03 0.98
N VAL A 141 0.14 1.68 0.24
CA VAL A 141 -0.26 2.37 -1.00
C VAL A 141 -0.54 3.85 -0.73
N ARG A 142 -1.30 4.15 0.32
CA ARG A 142 -1.60 5.52 0.75
C ARG A 142 -0.35 6.29 1.16
N ALA A 143 0.52 5.67 1.95
CA ALA A 143 1.77 6.27 2.39
C ALA A 143 2.71 6.58 1.21
N LEU A 144 2.82 5.67 0.24
CA LEU A 144 3.59 5.88 -0.99
C LEU A 144 3.08 7.12 -1.75
N LYS A 145 1.77 7.22 -1.95
CA LYS A 145 1.15 8.36 -2.64
C LYS A 145 1.30 9.68 -1.87
N ALA A 146 1.22 9.63 -0.53
CA ALA A 146 1.40 10.80 0.32
C ALA A 146 2.84 11.35 0.31
N VAL A 147 3.84 10.46 0.15
CA VAL A 147 5.26 10.86 0.14
C VAL A 147 5.66 11.48 -1.20
N ARG A 148 5.09 11.02 -2.32
CA ARG A 148 5.40 11.51 -3.66
C ARG A 148 4.14 11.72 -4.47
N ARG A 149 3.83 12.98 -4.82
CA ARG A 149 2.65 13.32 -5.64
C ARG A 149 2.76 12.79 -7.08
N ASP A 150 3.97 12.73 -7.64
CA ASP A 150 4.26 12.17 -8.95
C ASP A 150 4.23 10.64 -9.00
N MET A 151 3.94 9.98 -7.86
CA MET A 151 3.90 8.52 -7.80
C MET A 151 2.64 7.96 -8.44
N GLN A 152 2.84 6.99 -9.32
CA GLN A 152 1.81 6.15 -9.90
C GLN A 152 1.92 4.76 -9.29
N VAL A 153 0.93 4.40 -8.46
CA VAL A 153 0.89 3.11 -7.77
C VAL A 153 -0.02 2.17 -8.55
N ASN A 154 0.55 1.07 -9.01
CA ASN A 154 -0.15 0.03 -9.74
C ASN A 154 -0.18 -1.23 -8.89
N VAL A 155 -1.27 -1.99 -8.92
CA VAL A 155 -1.47 -3.16 -8.07
C VAL A 155 -1.71 -4.40 -8.92
N ILE A 156 -0.92 -5.45 -8.67
CA ILE A 156 -1.21 -6.82 -9.13
C ILE A 156 -1.95 -7.54 -8.01
N CYS A 157 -3.10 -8.12 -8.32
CA CYS A 157 -3.92 -8.83 -7.35
C CYS A 157 -4.67 -10.02 -7.98
N PRO A 158 -5.17 -10.98 -7.18
CA PRO A 158 -6.15 -11.95 -7.63
C PRO A 158 -7.41 -11.28 -8.19
N SER A 159 -8.06 -11.88 -9.18
CA SER A 159 -9.27 -11.30 -9.82
C SER A 159 -10.38 -11.02 -8.81
N ALA A 160 -10.54 -11.86 -7.80
CA ALA A 160 -11.52 -11.69 -6.72
C ALA A 160 -11.30 -10.42 -5.87
N GLN A 161 -10.11 -9.83 -5.89
CA GLN A 161 -9.78 -8.60 -5.14
C GLN A 161 -9.90 -7.34 -6.00
N ALA A 162 -10.15 -7.47 -7.31
CA ALA A 162 -10.09 -6.35 -8.24
C ALA A 162 -11.05 -5.19 -7.87
N GLY A 163 -12.26 -5.51 -7.44
CA GLY A 163 -13.26 -4.52 -7.01
C GLY A 163 -12.81 -3.71 -5.81
N VAL A 164 -12.16 -4.37 -4.86
CA VAL A 164 -11.59 -3.72 -3.66
C VAL A 164 -10.48 -2.74 -4.04
N TRP A 165 -9.53 -3.17 -4.87
CA TRP A 165 -8.41 -2.32 -5.28
C TRP A 165 -8.82 -1.15 -6.17
N LYS A 166 -9.86 -1.30 -6.99
CA LYS A 166 -10.48 -0.20 -7.74
C LYS A 166 -11.13 0.84 -6.84
N ALA A 167 -11.51 0.47 -5.62
CA ALA A 167 -12.06 1.39 -4.62
C ALA A 167 -10.98 2.14 -3.80
N VAL A 168 -9.67 1.90 -4.05
CA VAL A 168 -8.56 2.62 -3.44
C VAL A 168 -8.15 3.79 -4.34
N PRO A 169 -8.45 5.06 -3.98
CA PRO A 169 -8.23 6.21 -4.86
C PRO A 169 -6.77 6.45 -5.25
N GLU A 170 -5.84 5.96 -4.42
CA GLU A 170 -4.40 6.11 -4.62
C GLU A 170 -3.84 5.14 -5.67
N VAL A 171 -4.60 4.10 -6.05
CA VAL A 171 -4.21 3.12 -7.07
C VAL A 171 -4.54 3.67 -8.46
N THR A 172 -3.56 3.64 -9.35
CA THR A 172 -3.71 4.12 -10.73
C THR A 172 -4.23 3.02 -11.64
N HIS A 173 -3.58 1.85 -11.64
CA HIS A 173 -4.01 0.69 -12.41
C HIS A 173 -4.11 -0.53 -11.51
N VAL A 174 -5.17 -1.31 -11.72
CA VAL A 174 -5.37 -2.62 -11.10
C VAL A 174 -5.15 -3.68 -12.18
N LEU A 175 -4.24 -4.60 -11.94
CA LEU A 175 -3.86 -5.69 -12.84
C LEU A 175 -4.33 -7.03 -12.23
N PRO A 176 -5.62 -7.38 -12.40
CA PRO A 176 -6.17 -8.60 -11.82
C PRO A 176 -5.73 -9.82 -12.62
N HIS A 177 -5.40 -10.91 -11.93
CA HIS A 177 -5.07 -12.16 -12.58
C HIS A 177 -5.28 -13.39 -11.68
N ASP A 178 -5.62 -14.51 -12.31
CA ASP A 178 -5.68 -15.83 -11.68
C ASP A 178 -4.71 -16.81 -12.34
N SER A 179 -4.02 -16.36 -13.39
CA SER A 179 -3.00 -17.12 -14.10
C SER A 179 -1.88 -16.24 -14.64
N LEU A 180 -0.72 -16.85 -14.85
CA LEU A 180 0.44 -16.19 -15.46
C LEU A 180 0.13 -15.61 -16.86
N LYS A 181 -0.74 -16.28 -17.63
CA LYS A 181 -1.16 -15.81 -18.96
C LYS A 181 -1.92 -14.49 -18.83
N GLN A 182 -2.92 -14.44 -17.97
CA GLN A 182 -3.71 -13.20 -17.73
C GLN A 182 -2.83 -12.06 -17.23
N LEU A 183 -1.88 -12.33 -16.32
CA LEU A 183 -0.94 -11.32 -15.86
C LEU A 183 -0.10 -10.74 -17.00
N ARG A 184 0.43 -11.59 -17.89
CA ARG A 184 1.21 -11.12 -19.05
C ARG A 184 0.36 -10.30 -20.01
N GLU A 185 -0.88 -10.70 -20.25
CA GLU A 185 -1.83 -9.94 -21.09
C GLU A 185 -2.12 -8.56 -20.45
N ALA A 186 -2.35 -8.49 -19.15
CA ALA A 186 -2.58 -7.24 -18.45
C ALA A 186 -1.36 -6.29 -18.48
N LEU A 187 -0.14 -6.86 -18.33
CA LEU A 187 1.11 -6.09 -18.40
C LEU A 187 1.40 -5.57 -19.82
N ALA A 188 0.95 -6.30 -20.86
CA ALA A 188 1.13 -5.93 -22.26
C ALA A 188 0.02 -5.00 -22.78
N ALA A 189 -1.02 -4.73 -21.99
CA ALA A 189 -2.11 -3.86 -22.40
C ALA A 189 -1.61 -2.42 -22.65
N ASP A 190 -2.08 -1.82 -23.74
CA ASP A 190 -1.61 -0.50 -24.20
C ASP A 190 -1.70 0.58 -23.11
N GLU A 191 -2.78 0.59 -22.33
CA GLU A 191 -2.98 1.55 -21.24
C GLU A 191 -1.88 1.50 -20.19
N PHE A 192 -1.37 0.30 -19.88
CA PHE A 192 -0.33 0.12 -18.89
C PHE A 192 1.07 0.29 -19.48
N TYR A 193 1.30 -0.25 -20.68
CA TYR A 193 2.60 -0.28 -21.34
C TYR A 193 3.06 1.13 -21.79
N ASN A 194 2.14 1.92 -22.34
CA ASN A 194 2.43 3.24 -22.89
C ASN A 194 2.74 4.30 -21.84
N ASP A 195 2.40 4.07 -20.58
CA ASP A 195 2.75 4.98 -19.46
C ASP A 195 4.27 5.01 -19.15
N GLY A 196 5.07 4.19 -19.81
CA GLY A 196 6.52 4.15 -19.66
C GLY A 196 7.04 3.05 -18.71
N PRO A 197 8.35 3.01 -18.44
CA PRO A 197 8.97 1.94 -17.67
C PRO A 197 8.56 1.97 -16.20
N LEU A 198 8.56 0.79 -15.58
CA LEU A 198 8.39 0.64 -14.14
C LEU A 198 9.69 0.98 -13.41
N ASP A 199 9.60 1.75 -12.33
CA ASP A 199 10.76 2.13 -11.52
C ASP A 199 11.02 1.12 -10.39
N LEU A 200 9.96 0.62 -9.75
CA LEU A 200 10.06 -0.31 -8.63
C LEU A 200 8.96 -1.37 -8.68
N GLY A 201 9.35 -2.63 -8.48
CA GLY A 201 8.45 -3.73 -8.14
C GLY A 201 8.53 -4.03 -6.63
N VAL A 202 7.42 -3.93 -5.92
CA VAL A 202 7.31 -4.31 -4.50
C VAL A 202 6.59 -5.65 -4.43
N MET A 203 7.33 -6.70 -4.07
CA MET A 203 6.83 -8.06 -4.00
C MET A 203 6.39 -8.35 -2.55
N LEU A 204 5.09 -8.23 -2.30
CA LEU A 204 4.50 -8.56 -0.99
C LEU A 204 3.98 -10.01 -0.96
N ASP A 205 3.69 -10.57 -2.13
CA ASP A 205 3.46 -12.01 -2.29
C ASP A 205 4.79 -12.78 -2.36
N GLN A 206 4.72 -14.11 -2.26
CA GLN A 206 5.88 -14.99 -2.39
C GLN A 206 5.85 -15.78 -3.71
N ASP A 207 5.12 -15.29 -4.71
CA ASP A 207 4.92 -15.99 -5.96
C ASP A 207 6.05 -15.73 -6.96
N MET A 208 6.78 -16.80 -7.30
CA MET A 208 7.83 -16.78 -8.31
C MET A 208 7.32 -16.54 -9.73
N GLU A 209 6.08 -16.88 -10.01
CA GLU A 209 5.51 -16.69 -11.34
C GLU A 209 5.23 -15.22 -11.62
N THR A 210 4.71 -14.52 -10.62
CA THR A 210 4.54 -13.05 -10.65
C THR A 210 5.88 -12.37 -10.93
N LEU A 211 6.94 -12.73 -10.19
CA LEU A 211 8.27 -12.17 -10.40
C LEU A 211 8.81 -12.41 -11.81
N LYS A 212 8.66 -13.63 -12.33
CA LYS A 212 9.08 -13.99 -13.70
C LYS A 212 8.29 -13.25 -14.78
N ALA A 213 7.01 -12.99 -14.55
CA ALA A 213 6.18 -12.23 -15.48
C ALA A 213 6.62 -10.77 -15.58
N LEU A 214 7.12 -10.20 -14.48
CA LEU A 214 7.56 -8.80 -14.42
C LEU A 214 8.95 -8.57 -15.03
N GLU A 215 9.82 -9.57 -15.07
CA GLU A 215 11.18 -9.42 -15.59
C GLU A 215 11.28 -8.79 -16.99
N PRO A 216 10.47 -9.17 -17.99
CA PRO A 216 10.52 -8.57 -19.33
C PRO A 216 10.11 -7.09 -19.35
N TYR A 217 9.31 -6.64 -18.40
CA TYR A 217 8.82 -5.26 -18.30
C TYR A 217 9.71 -4.38 -17.43
N GLY A 218 10.78 -4.97 -16.88
CA GLY A 218 11.94 -4.35 -16.32
C GLY A 218 11.69 -3.29 -15.27
N PRO A 219 11.06 -3.59 -14.11
CA PRO A 219 11.28 -2.72 -12.98
C PRO A 219 12.79 -2.59 -12.78
N MET A 220 13.28 -1.34 -12.72
CA MET A 220 14.72 -1.12 -12.52
C MET A 220 15.21 -1.70 -11.19
N MET A 221 14.29 -1.92 -10.25
CA MET A 221 14.56 -2.45 -8.92
C MET A 221 13.38 -3.28 -8.40
N PHE A 222 13.71 -4.28 -7.58
CA PHE A 222 12.73 -5.05 -6.81
C PHE A 222 12.96 -4.91 -5.31
N SER A 223 11.88 -4.87 -4.54
CA SER A 223 11.88 -4.99 -3.09
C SER A 223 11.03 -6.18 -2.67
N GLY A 224 11.45 -6.90 -1.63
CA GLY A 224 10.74 -8.06 -1.12
C GLY A 224 11.41 -8.68 0.11
N LEU A 225 10.79 -9.75 0.63
CA LEU A 225 11.34 -10.50 1.75
C LEU A 225 12.62 -11.27 1.36
N ASP A 226 13.56 -11.38 2.29
CA ASP A 226 14.78 -12.18 2.11
C ASP A 226 14.51 -13.70 2.00
N THR A 227 13.36 -14.14 2.51
CA THR A 227 12.87 -15.54 2.41
C THR A 227 12.20 -15.86 1.08
N HIS A 228 11.94 -14.86 0.24
CA HIS A 228 11.32 -15.11 -1.08
C HIS A 228 12.27 -15.96 -1.95
N PRO A 229 11.76 -16.98 -2.66
CA PRO A 229 12.61 -17.81 -3.53
C PRO A 229 13.42 -17.02 -4.56
N GLY A 230 12.89 -15.87 -5.01
CA GLY A 230 13.54 -14.94 -5.94
C GLY A 230 14.36 -13.82 -5.27
N ALA A 231 14.59 -13.87 -3.96
CA ALA A 231 15.24 -12.80 -3.19
C ALA A 231 16.61 -12.35 -3.72
N ARG A 232 17.32 -13.22 -4.45
CA ARG A 232 18.60 -12.85 -5.09
C ARG A 232 18.46 -11.73 -6.12
N LYS A 233 17.28 -11.54 -6.72
CA LYS A 233 16.96 -10.49 -7.68
C LYS A 233 16.56 -9.17 -7.03
N TYR A 234 16.29 -9.19 -5.73
CA TYR A 234 15.87 -8.00 -5.01
C TYR A 234 17.07 -7.12 -4.66
N LYS A 235 16.98 -5.85 -5.03
CA LYS A 235 17.94 -4.84 -4.58
C LYS A 235 17.68 -4.51 -3.11
N PHE A 236 16.42 -4.42 -2.72
CA PHE A 236 16.01 -4.16 -1.36
C PHE A 236 15.41 -5.43 -0.75
N ARG A 237 16.09 -5.96 0.27
CA ARG A 237 15.65 -7.15 0.99
C ARG A 237 15.35 -6.80 2.43
N VAL A 238 14.13 -7.11 2.86
CA VAL A 238 13.72 -6.98 4.24
C VAL A 238 13.74 -8.35 4.88
N LYS A 239 14.30 -8.46 6.08
CA LYS A 239 14.31 -9.72 6.83
C LYS A 239 12.88 -10.10 7.20
N ALA A 240 12.52 -11.36 6.93
CA ALA A 240 11.25 -11.88 7.37
C ALA A 240 11.16 -11.83 8.92
N PRO A 241 10.04 -11.35 9.47
CA PRO A 241 9.88 -11.28 10.92
C PRO A 241 9.83 -12.69 11.51
N VAL A 242 10.42 -12.85 12.69
CA VAL A 242 10.30 -14.09 13.46
C VAL A 242 8.97 -14.05 14.20
N LEU A 243 8.06 -14.96 13.87
CA LEU A 243 6.69 -15.01 14.42
C LEU A 243 6.62 -15.09 15.96
N ARG A 244 7.67 -15.56 16.61
CA ARG A 244 7.78 -15.64 18.07
C ARG A 244 8.71 -14.61 18.69
N ALA A 245 9.14 -13.60 17.92
CA ALA A 245 9.90 -12.50 18.48
C ALA A 245 9.00 -11.65 19.40
N ALA A 246 9.54 -11.21 20.51
CA ALA A 246 8.85 -10.27 21.40
C ALA A 246 9.52 -8.89 21.34
N PRO A 247 8.76 -7.81 21.06
CA PRO A 247 7.36 -7.79 20.70
C PRO A 247 7.11 -8.27 19.26
N PRO A 248 5.94 -8.86 18.97
CA PRO A 248 5.58 -9.25 17.61
C PRO A 248 5.42 -8.01 16.73
N MET A 249 5.86 -8.13 15.46
CA MET A 249 5.71 -7.06 14.48
C MET A 249 4.36 -7.20 13.75
N HIS A 250 3.56 -6.15 13.73
CA HIS A 250 2.34 -6.12 12.92
C HIS A 250 2.70 -6.09 11.43
N ARG A 251 1.94 -6.81 10.60
CA ARG A 251 2.19 -6.93 9.15
C ARG A 251 2.25 -5.59 8.42
N VAL A 252 1.47 -4.59 8.85
CA VAL A 252 1.54 -3.25 8.26
C VAL A 252 2.93 -2.64 8.35
N GLN A 253 3.64 -2.83 9.48
CA GLN A 253 5.02 -2.34 9.65
C GLN A 253 5.98 -3.02 8.67
N LEU A 254 5.81 -4.33 8.48
CA LEU A 254 6.58 -5.09 7.50
C LEU A 254 6.34 -4.56 6.08
N TYR A 255 5.08 -4.36 5.70
CA TYR A 255 4.76 -3.88 4.35
C TYR A 255 5.25 -2.46 4.10
N LEU A 256 5.18 -1.57 5.08
CA LEU A 256 5.79 -0.24 4.99
C LEU A 256 7.31 -0.32 4.78
N GLN A 257 8.00 -1.20 5.50
CA GLN A 257 9.45 -1.42 5.30
C GLN A 257 9.76 -1.96 3.90
N LEU A 258 8.94 -2.88 3.38
CA LEU A 258 9.08 -3.42 2.03
C LEU A 258 8.88 -2.35 0.95
N GLY A 259 8.03 -1.37 1.20
CA GLY A 259 7.88 -0.19 0.35
C GLY A 259 8.98 0.86 0.53
N GLY A 260 9.98 0.63 1.38
CA GLY A 260 11.06 1.58 1.64
C GLY A 260 10.70 2.69 2.64
N LEU A 261 9.54 2.61 3.30
CA LEU A 261 9.02 3.61 4.24
C LEU A 261 9.51 3.34 5.67
N HIS A 262 10.82 3.30 5.84
CA HIS A 262 11.43 3.06 7.15
C HIS A 262 11.18 4.23 8.11
N GLY A 263 10.69 3.93 9.31
CA GLY A 263 10.43 4.92 10.35
C GLY A 263 9.10 5.67 10.23
N LEU A 264 8.27 5.32 9.23
CA LEU A 264 6.91 5.82 9.22
C LEU A 264 6.10 5.17 10.35
N ASP A 265 5.33 5.98 11.07
CA ASP A 265 4.40 5.47 12.07
C ASP A 265 3.28 4.67 11.39
N ALA A 266 3.30 3.35 11.59
CA ALA A 266 2.31 2.44 11.04
C ALA A 266 0.89 2.66 11.61
N TRP A 267 0.78 3.37 12.74
CA TRP A 267 -0.46 3.67 13.43
C TRP A 267 -0.98 5.09 13.14
N ASN A 268 -0.33 5.80 12.21
CA ASN A 268 -0.76 7.13 11.80
C ASN A 268 -2.21 7.09 11.29
N PRO A 269 -3.16 7.78 11.96
CA PRO A 269 -4.57 7.74 11.58
C PRO A 269 -4.85 8.16 10.13
N SER A 270 -4.01 9.00 9.54
CA SER A 270 -4.17 9.44 8.14
C SER A 270 -4.06 8.31 7.12
N LEU A 271 -3.51 7.16 7.50
CA LEU A 271 -3.40 5.98 6.64
C LEU A 271 -4.70 5.14 6.62
N PHE A 272 -5.64 5.43 7.51
CA PHE A 272 -6.88 4.66 7.67
C PHE A 272 -8.10 5.55 7.48
N PRO A 273 -9.13 5.07 6.79
CA PRO A 273 -10.38 5.80 6.70
C PRO A 273 -11.05 5.86 8.08
N VAL A 274 -11.66 6.98 8.36
CA VAL A 274 -12.54 7.14 9.51
C VAL A 274 -13.94 7.35 8.98
N LYS A 275 -14.86 6.48 9.33
CA LYS A 275 -16.26 6.66 9.00
C LYS A 275 -16.83 7.72 9.95
N LYS A 276 -17.43 8.76 9.37
CA LYS A 276 -18.32 9.63 10.15
C LYS A 276 -19.48 8.78 10.65
N ALA A 277 -19.78 8.87 11.93
CA ALA A 277 -20.88 8.14 12.55
C ALA A 277 -22.12 8.20 11.64
N ALA A 278 -22.70 7.03 11.31
CA ALA A 278 -23.92 6.98 10.54
C ALA A 278 -25.01 7.61 11.40
N ALA A 279 -25.51 8.75 10.98
CA ALA A 279 -26.56 9.48 11.67
C ALA A 279 -27.96 8.84 11.51
N ALA A 280 -28.05 7.63 11.00
CA ALA A 280 -29.30 6.94 10.81
C ALA A 280 -29.77 6.30 12.14
N GLU A 281 -30.92 6.70 12.61
CA GLU A 281 -31.56 6.27 13.85
C GLU A 281 -31.73 4.73 14.00
N ASN A 282 -31.57 3.96 12.90
CA ASN A 282 -31.71 2.52 12.81
C ASN A 282 -30.59 1.83 12.01
N ALA A 283 -29.37 2.38 12.06
CA ALA A 283 -28.24 1.76 11.37
C ALA A 283 -27.96 0.35 11.95
N PRO A 284 -27.81 -0.70 11.11
CA PRO A 284 -27.67 -2.05 11.59
C PRO A 284 -26.28 -2.31 12.17
N ILE A 285 -26.19 -3.36 13.03
CA ILE A 285 -24.95 -3.99 13.42
C ILE A 285 -24.69 -5.15 12.45
N LEU A 286 -23.48 -5.15 11.85
CA LEU A 286 -23.07 -6.20 10.93
C LEU A 286 -22.53 -7.40 11.72
N LEU A 287 -22.95 -8.61 11.39
CA LEU A 287 -22.47 -9.87 11.97
C LEU A 287 -21.74 -10.66 10.90
N ALA A 288 -20.48 -11.06 11.14
CA ALA A 288 -19.70 -11.88 10.22
C ALA A 288 -19.19 -13.15 10.91
N PRO A 289 -19.97 -14.22 10.87
CA PRO A 289 -19.70 -15.42 11.66
C PRO A 289 -18.72 -16.40 11.00
N PHE A 290 -18.42 -16.25 9.74
CA PHE A 290 -17.61 -17.18 8.95
C PHE A 290 -16.21 -16.67 8.70
N SER A 291 -15.25 -17.60 8.71
CA SER A 291 -13.83 -17.29 8.57
C SER A 291 -13.20 -18.03 7.38
N SER A 292 -12.53 -17.30 6.50
CA SER A 292 -11.68 -17.89 5.47
C SER A 292 -10.51 -18.70 6.02
N LEU A 293 -10.23 -18.59 7.34
CA LEU A 293 -9.20 -19.34 8.04
C LEU A 293 -9.66 -20.72 8.51
N GLY A 294 -10.96 -20.99 8.47
CA GLY A 294 -11.58 -22.24 8.86
C GLY A 294 -12.37 -22.19 10.17
N SER A 295 -13.09 -23.28 10.45
CA SER A 295 -14.04 -23.39 11.56
C SER A 295 -13.40 -23.25 12.96
N ALA A 296 -12.10 -23.48 13.09
CA ALA A 296 -11.38 -23.24 14.35
C ALA A 296 -11.38 -21.76 14.77
N SER A 297 -11.65 -20.84 13.84
CA SER A 297 -11.76 -19.40 14.10
C SER A 297 -13.21 -18.95 14.32
N GLU A 298 -14.19 -19.81 14.10
CA GLU A 298 -15.61 -19.46 14.13
C GLU A 298 -16.23 -19.66 15.52
N TRP A 299 -17.06 -18.70 15.90
CA TRP A 299 -17.89 -18.78 17.12
C TRP A 299 -19.05 -19.75 16.93
N SER A 300 -19.62 -20.30 18.03
CA SER A 300 -20.74 -21.20 17.89
C SER A 300 -22.03 -20.49 17.51
N GLU A 301 -22.97 -21.22 16.90
CA GLU A 301 -24.26 -20.65 16.51
C GLU A 301 -25.08 -20.20 17.73
N GLU A 302 -24.95 -20.90 18.86
CA GLU A 302 -25.60 -20.54 20.12
C GLU A 302 -25.11 -19.20 20.64
N GLN A 303 -23.80 -18.94 20.54
CA GLN A 303 -23.23 -17.65 20.95
C GLN A 303 -23.68 -16.51 20.03
N TRP A 304 -23.79 -16.77 18.73
CA TRP A 304 -24.38 -15.80 17.80
C TRP A 304 -25.85 -15.53 18.10
N ALA A 305 -26.63 -16.55 18.40
CA ALA A 305 -28.05 -16.42 18.79
C ALA A 305 -28.20 -15.61 20.09
N GLU A 306 -27.39 -15.90 21.10
CA GLU A 306 -27.36 -15.12 22.34
C GLU A 306 -26.99 -13.65 22.06
N LEU A 307 -25.94 -13.37 21.26
CA LEU A 307 -25.56 -12.02 20.90
C LEU A 307 -26.73 -11.29 20.25
N VAL A 308 -27.36 -11.89 19.22
CA VAL A 308 -28.48 -11.25 18.48
C VAL A 308 -29.64 -10.94 19.46
N SER A 309 -29.94 -11.80 20.40
CA SER A 309 -31.02 -11.57 21.38
C SER A 309 -30.77 -10.40 22.35
N LEU A 310 -29.49 -10.01 22.51
CA LEU A 310 -29.06 -8.95 23.43
C LEU A 310 -28.70 -7.62 22.68
N LEU A 311 -28.66 -7.63 21.36
CA LEU A 311 -28.39 -6.42 20.60
C LEU A 311 -29.54 -5.39 20.71
N PRO A 312 -29.24 -4.11 20.87
CA PRO A 312 -30.27 -3.06 21.03
C PRO A 312 -30.98 -2.67 19.74
N GLY A 313 -30.57 -3.20 18.59
CA GLY A 313 -31.05 -2.77 17.29
C GLY A 313 -31.01 -3.88 16.23
N ARG A 314 -31.23 -3.46 14.98
CA ARG A 314 -31.25 -4.35 13.80
C ARG A 314 -29.87 -4.96 13.55
N ALA A 315 -29.84 -6.24 13.26
CA ALA A 315 -28.64 -6.95 12.83
C ALA A 315 -28.74 -7.41 11.37
N VAL A 316 -27.61 -7.43 10.68
CA VAL A 316 -27.47 -7.96 9.32
C VAL A 316 -26.30 -8.92 9.30
N LEU A 317 -26.52 -10.16 8.86
CA LEU A 317 -25.46 -11.13 8.66
C LEU A 317 -24.78 -10.87 7.33
N ALA A 318 -23.46 -10.70 7.35
CA ALA A 318 -22.64 -10.53 6.15
C ALA A 318 -21.75 -11.75 5.92
N ALA A 319 -21.67 -12.20 4.67
CA ALA A 319 -20.81 -13.30 4.28
C ALA A 319 -20.27 -13.11 2.86
N LEU A 320 -19.13 -13.71 2.57
CA LEU A 320 -18.61 -13.82 1.20
C LEU A 320 -19.36 -14.91 0.43
N GLU A 321 -19.24 -14.89 -0.89
CA GLU A 321 -19.99 -15.76 -1.78
C GLU A 321 -19.79 -17.25 -1.49
N GLU A 322 -18.57 -17.64 -1.09
CA GLU A 322 -18.24 -19.02 -0.75
C GLU A 322 -19.01 -19.58 0.46
N ASP A 323 -19.47 -18.71 1.36
CA ASP A 323 -20.24 -19.09 2.55
C ASP A 323 -21.75 -18.94 2.39
N ARG A 324 -22.26 -18.65 1.18
CA ARG A 324 -23.67 -18.35 0.90
C ARG A 324 -24.66 -19.33 1.54
N GLU A 325 -24.44 -20.64 1.37
CA GLU A 325 -25.36 -21.67 1.87
C GLU A 325 -25.38 -21.68 3.40
N ARG A 326 -24.22 -21.64 4.05
CA ARG A 326 -24.07 -21.60 5.51
C ARG A 326 -24.66 -20.31 6.07
N ALA A 327 -24.43 -19.19 5.39
CA ALA A 327 -24.94 -17.89 5.79
C ALA A 327 -26.46 -17.81 5.69
N SER A 328 -27.06 -18.38 4.65
CA SER A 328 -28.52 -18.42 4.49
C SER A 328 -29.17 -19.24 5.61
N ALA A 329 -28.64 -20.41 5.92
CA ALA A 329 -29.15 -21.26 6.98
C ALA A 329 -29.04 -20.60 8.37
N LEU A 330 -27.91 -19.92 8.65
CA LEU A 330 -27.71 -19.23 9.92
C LEU A 330 -28.60 -18.00 10.05
N ALA A 331 -28.72 -17.19 8.98
CA ALA A 331 -29.55 -15.99 8.98
C ALA A 331 -31.04 -16.31 9.22
N GLU A 332 -31.54 -17.39 8.62
CA GLU A 332 -32.88 -17.88 8.87
C GLU A 332 -33.08 -18.30 10.36
N ARG A 333 -32.12 -19.03 10.93
CA ARG A 333 -32.19 -19.45 12.37
C ARG A 333 -32.12 -18.26 13.31
N LEU A 334 -31.30 -17.25 13.00
CA LEU A 334 -31.15 -16.04 13.82
C LEU A 334 -32.27 -15.03 13.57
N ASN A 335 -33.08 -15.22 12.53
CA ASN A 335 -34.10 -14.28 12.06
C ASN A 335 -33.52 -12.87 11.81
N VAL A 336 -32.41 -12.81 11.09
CA VAL A 336 -31.74 -11.57 10.70
C VAL A 336 -31.67 -11.44 9.17
N GLU A 337 -31.53 -10.22 8.69
CA GLU A 337 -31.30 -9.99 7.28
C GLU A 337 -29.94 -10.53 6.83
N LEU A 338 -29.83 -10.89 5.55
CA LEU A 338 -28.65 -11.47 4.95
C LEU A 338 -28.07 -10.60 3.83
N ALA A 339 -26.79 -10.35 3.86
CA ALA A 339 -26.00 -9.75 2.80
C ALA A 339 -24.87 -10.70 2.38
N VAL A 340 -24.92 -11.22 1.15
CA VAL A 340 -23.89 -12.13 0.61
C VAL A 340 -23.43 -11.64 -0.75
N GLY A 341 -22.12 -11.69 -0.99
CA GLY A 341 -21.58 -11.33 -2.30
C GLY A 341 -20.06 -11.32 -2.34
N THR A 342 -19.53 -10.72 -3.41
CA THR A 342 -18.11 -10.42 -3.53
C THR A 342 -17.69 -9.36 -2.49
N PRO A 343 -16.39 -9.21 -2.19
CA PRO A 343 -15.93 -8.21 -1.23
C PRO A 343 -16.52 -6.80 -1.46
N GLU A 344 -16.51 -6.32 -2.70
CA GLU A 344 -17.04 -5.00 -3.04
C GLU A 344 -18.58 -4.92 -3.02
N ALA A 345 -19.27 -6.04 -3.21
CA ALA A 345 -20.73 -6.08 -3.12
C ALA A 345 -21.22 -5.87 -1.67
N LEU A 346 -20.37 -6.11 -0.67
CA LEU A 346 -20.67 -5.86 0.73
C LEU A 346 -20.43 -4.40 1.16
N PHE A 347 -19.81 -3.55 0.34
CA PHE A 347 -19.55 -2.15 0.70
C PHE A 347 -20.83 -1.37 1.08
N PRO A 348 -21.95 -1.45 0.34
CA PRO A 348 -23.15 -0.70 0.71
C PRO A 348 -23.69 -1.05 2.09
N VAL A 349 -23.70 -2.33 2.48
CA VAL A 349 -24.16 -2.74 3.81
C VAL A 349 -23.16 -2.33 4.90
N MET A 350 -21.85 -2.37 4.63
CA MET A 350 -20.83 -1.88 5.55
C MET A 350 -20.93 -0.37 5.73
N ASP A 351 -21.20 0.38 4.66
CA ASP A 351 -21.37 1.83 4.72
C ASP A 351 -22.65 2.24 5.47
N ALA A 352 -23.68 1.40 5.44
CA ALA A 352 -24.93 1.62 6.15
C ALA A 352 -24.87 1.20 7.63
N ALA A 353 -23.98 0.27 8.01
CA ALA A 353 -23.87 -0.25 9.38
C ALA A 353 -23.22 0.74 10.35
N VAL A 354 -23.52 0.67 11.65
CA VAL A 354 -22.89 1.48 12.71
C VAL A 354 -21.60 0.86 13.22
N ALA A 355 -21.58 -0.46 13.34
CA ALA A 355 -20.42 -1.24 13.76
C ALA A 355 -20.55 -2.69 13.26
N ALA A 356 -19.50 -3.47 13.41
CA ALA A 356 -19.51 -4.90 13.10
C ALA A 356 -18.99 -5.74 14.27
N VAL A 357 -19.47 -6.98 14.34
CA VAL A 357 -18.87 -8.07 15.13
C VAL A 357 -18.51 -9.17 14.15
N ALA A 358 -17.25 -9.56 14.12
CA ALA A 358 -16.74 -10.49 13.12
C ALA A 358 -15.73 -11.45 13.74
N VAL A 359 -15.70 -12.70 13.27
CA VAL A 359 -14.57 -13.60 13.53
C VAL A 359 -13.36 -13.19 12.69
N ASP A 360 -12.15 -13.54 13.14
CA ASP A 360 -10.90 -13.25 12.40
C ASP A 360 -10.95 -13.82 10.97
N GLY A 361 -10.60 -12.98 9.98
CA GLY A 361 -10.65 -13.33 8.55
C GLY A 361 -10.78 -12.10 7.64
N ASP A 362 -11.44 -12.30 6.51
CA ASP A 362 -11.54 -11.28 5.45
C ASP A 362 -12.48 -10.13 5.81
N ILE A 363 -13.65 -10.41 6.35
CA ILE A 363 -14.70 -9.40 6.60
C ILE A 363 -14.27 -8.32 7.62
N PRO A 364 -13.64 -8.63 8.78
CA PRO A 364 -13.20 -7.56 9.67
C PRO A 364 -12.16 -6.65 9.03
N SER A 365 -11.32 -7.17 8.13
CA SER A 365 -10.39 -6.34 7.35
C SER A 365 -11.10 -5.46 6.33
N LEU A 366 -12.17 -5.95 5.69
CA LEU A 366 -13.04 -5.15 4.82
C LEU A 366 -13.78 -4.05 5.61
N CYS A 367 -14.29 -4.36 6.81
CA CYS A 367 -14.89 -3.36 7.69
C CYS A 367 -13.91 -2.23 8.00
N SER A 368 -12.70 -2.59 8.41
CA SER A 368 -11.63 -1.62 8.65
C SER A 368 -11.28 -0.80 7.39
N PHE A 369 -11.19 -1.44 6.23
CA PHE A 369 -10.97 -0.78 4.94
C PHE A 369 -12.05 0.25 4.62
N ARG A 370 -13.33 -0.02 4.98
CA ARG A 370 -14.45 0.92 4.82
C ARG A 370 -14.55 1.93 5.96
N GLY A 371 -13.68 1.85 6.98
CA GLY A 371 -13.74 2.69 8.17
C GLY A 371 -14.89 2.34 9.12
N LEU A 372 -15.50 1.17 8.96
CA LEU A 372 -16.53 0.66 9.87
C LEU A 372 -15.87 0.11 11.14
N PRO A 373 -16.22 0.62 12.35
CA PRO A 373 -15.76 0.07 13.60
C PRO A 373 -16.07 -1.43 13.72
N VAL A 374 -15.09 -2.25 14.16
CA VAL A 374 -15.29 -3.69 14.26
C VAL A 374 -14.71 -4.28 15.53
N VAL A 375 -15.50 -5.15 16.18
CA VAL A 375 -15.04 -6.08 17.21
C VAL A 375 -14.66 -7.38 16.51
N THR A 376 -13.37 -7.73 16.54
CA THR A 376 -12.85 -8.94 15.90
C THR A 376 -12.54 -9.99 16.95
N LEU A 377 -13.07 -11.22 16.76
CA LEU A 377 -12.88 -12.36 17.64
C LEU A 377 -11.71 -13.21 17.14
N PHE A 378 -10.63 -13.22 17.90
CA PHE A 378 -9.41 -13.95 17.58
C PHE A 378 -9.27 -15.24 18.38
N SER A 379 -8.74 -16.28 17.75
CA SER A 379 -8.45 -17.56 18.39
C SER A 379 -7.18 -18.21 17.85
N THR A 380 -7.10 -18.45 16.53
CA THR A 380 -6.04 -19.23 15.89
C THR A 380 -4.80 -18.41 15.53
N ARG A 381 -4.94 -17.09 15.37
CA ARG A 381 -3.88 -16.14 15.06
C ARG A 381 -3.67 -15.12 16.19
N LEU A 382 -2.55 -14.38 16.14
CA LEU A 382 -2.24 -13.32 17.09
C LEU A 382 -2.76 -11.97 16.59
N PRO A 383 -3.61 -11.26 17.35
CA PRO A 383 -4.08 -9.93 16.99
C PRO A 383 -2.94 -8.94 16.77
N ASP A 384 -1.87 -9.03 17.57
CA ASP A 384 -0.70 -8.14 17.46
C ASP A 384 -0.02 -8.19 16.09
N VAL A 385 -0.20 -9.28 15.34
CA VAL A 385 0.41 -9.48 14.02
C VAL A 385 -0.53 -9.07 12.89
N CYS A 386 -1.84 -9.31 13.01
CA CYS A 386 -2.76 -9.26 11.87
C CYS A 386 -4.13 -8.64 12.14
N ARG A 387 -4.34 -8.00 13.31
CA ARG A 387 -5.64 -7.35 13.58
C ARG A 387 -5.97 -6.31 12.50
N PRO A 388 -7.25 -6.10 12.20
CA PRO A 388 -7.68 -4.99 11.35
C PRO A 388 -7.15 -3.65 11.85
N MET A 389 -6.72 -2.80 10.93
CA MET A 389 -6.14 -1.50 11.24
C MET A 389 -7.23 -0.42 11.25
N GLY A 390 -7.10 0.55 12.14
CA GLY A 390 -8.04 1.66 12.24
C GLY A 390 -8.27 2.07 13.71
N PRO A 391 -8.73 3.29 13.95
CA PRO A 391 -8.81 3.85 15.30
C PRO A 391 -9.90 3.19 16.18
N PHE A 392 -10.94 2.60 15.57
CA PHE A 392 -12.12 2.09 16.28
C PHE A 392 -12.26 0.58 16.22
N ASN A 393 -11.16 -0.15 16.08
CA ASN A 393 -11.18 -1.61 16.08
C ASN A 393 -10.85 -2.14 17.48
N ARG A 394 -11.58 -3.18 17.91
CA ARG A 394 -11.31 -3.94 19.14
C ARG A 394 -11.07 -5.39 18.78
N SER A 395 -10.04 -5.96 19.37
CA SER A 395 -9.72 -7.38 19.20
C SER A 395 -9.95 -8.08 20.53
N LEU A 396 -10.82 -9.07 20.55
CA LEU A 396 -10.99 -9.99 21.67
C LEU A 396 -10.24 -11.28 21.35
N TYR A 397 -9.42 -11.76 22.26
CA TYR A 397 -8.53 -12.89 22.03
C TYR A 397 -8.64 -13.94 23.12
N SER A 398 -9.05 -15.14 22.72
CA SER A 398 -9.05 -16.28 23.62
C SER A 398 -7.65 -16.89 23.73
N HIS A 399 -6.94 -16.51 24.77
CA HIS A 399 -5.59 -16.97 25.02
C HIS A 399 -5.58 -18.38 25.61
N GLN A 400 -5.27 -19.37 24.79
CA GLN A 400 -5.14 -20.78 25.21
C GLN A 400 -3.68 -21.25 25.06
N CYS A 401 -3.34 -22.33 25.76
CA CYS A 401 -1.98 -22.88 25.72
C CYS A 401 -1.49 -23.31 24.32
N CYS A 402 -2.43 -23.55 23.39
CA CYS A 402 -2.14 -23.88 22.00
C CYS A 402 -2.12 -22.67 21.06
N SER A 403 -2.54 -21.48 21.52
CA SER A 403 -2.61 -20.28 20.67
C SER A 403 -1.25 -19.57 20.56
N PRO A 404 -0.85 -19.09 19.37
CA PRO A 404 -1.51 -19.27 18.08
C PRO A 404 -1.25 -20.65 17.48
N CYS A 405 -2.29 -21.34 17.00
CA CYS A 405 -2.17 -22.68 16.43
C CYS A 405 -2.18 -22.71 14.89
N PHE A 406 -2.79 -21.71 14.24
CA PHE A 406 -2.97 -21.62 12.79
C PHE A 406 -3.72 -22.80 12.16
N LEU A 407 -4.50 -23.54 12.98
CA LEU A 407 -5.28 -24.68 12.50
C LEU A 407 -6.58 -24.21 11.84
N LYS A 408 -6.99 -24.88 10.78
CA LYS A 408 -8.30 -24.67 10.12
C LYS A 408 -9.45 -25.31 10.89
N GLU A 409 -9.18 -26.44 11.52
CA GLU A 409 -10.13 -27.19 12.32
C GLU A 409 -9.53 -27.49 13.70
N CYS A 410 -10.34 -27.46 14.73
CA CYS A 410 -9.92 -27.73 16.09
C CYS A 410 -10.39 -29.13 16.50
N ASP A 411 -9.47 -29.94 16.99
CA ASP A 411 -9.71 -31.30 17.47
C ASP A 411 -10.13 -31.38 18.97
N ARG A 412 -10.23 -30.23 19.65
CA ARG A 412 -10.61 -30.16 21.07
C ARG A 412 -12.12 -30.11 21.22
N ASP A 413 -12.62 -30.68 22.30
CA ASP A 413 -14.05 -30.70 22.64
C ASP A 413 -14.64 -29.29 22.75
N VAL A 414 -13.85 -28.34 23.29
CA VAL A 414 -14.21 -26.92 23.36
C VAL A 414 -13.14 -26.07 22.64
N PRO A 415 -13.41 -25.65 21.43
CA PRO A 415 -12.53 -24.71 20.69
C PRO A 415 -12.28 -23.40 21.46
N CYS A 416 -11.09 -22.86 21.32
CA CYS A 416 -10.67 -21.67 22.11
C CYS A 416 -11.56 -20.43 21.87
N ASN A 417 -12.10 -20.24 20.68
CA ASN A 417 -13.02 -19.13 20.35
C ASN A 417 -14.31 -19.15 21.21
N ARG A 418 -14.78 -20.30 21.64
CA ARG A 418 -15.97 -20.42 22.51
C ARG A 418 -15.76 -19.86 23.93
N HIS A 419 -14.53 -19.60 24.32
CA HIS A 419 -14.21 -18.95 25.61
C HIS A 419 -14.37 -17.42 25.60
N ILE A 420 -14.57 -16.79 24.43
CA ILE A 420 -14.93 -15.37 24.37
C ILE A 420 -16.40 -15.24 24.74
N ALA A 421 -16.70 -14.60 25.87
CA ALA A 421 -18.06 -14.47 26.36
C ALA A 421 -18.85 -13.43 25.53
N VAL A 422 -20.16 -13.68 25.36
CA VAL A 422 -21.04 -12.72 24.62
C VAL A 422 -21.05 -11.35 25.30
N GLN A 423 -21.00 -11.31 26.63
CA GLN A 423 -20.94 -10.04 27.36
C GLN A 423 -19.69 -9.23 27.06
N GLU A 424 -18.52 -9.85 26.89
CA GLU A 424 -17.28 -9.17 26.50
C GLU A 424 -17.42 -8.54 25.11
N VAL A 425 -18.10 -9.23 24.19
CA VAL A 425 -18.38 -8.71 22.84
C VAL A 425 -19.30 -7.50 22.89
N LEU A 426 -20.37 -7.56 23.70
CA LEU A 426 -21.31 -6.45 23.89
C LEU A 426 -20.63 -5.22 24.50
N ASP A 427 -19.76 -5.41 25.47
CA ASP A 427 -19.05 -4.32 26.12
C ASP A 427 -18.05 -3.67 25.16
N ALA A 428 -17.29 -4.47 24.38
CA ALA A 428 -16.41 -3.99 23.33
C ALA A 428 -17.19 -3.24 22.22
N LEU A 429 -18.37 -3.75 21.84
CA LEU A 429 -19.24 -3.11 20.85
C LEU A 429 -19.72 -1.73 21.34
N ARG A 430 -20.13 -1.62 22.60
CA ARG A 430 -20.50 -0.34 23.22
C ARG A 430 -19.34 0.65 23.21
N GLU A 431 -18.14 0.19 23.57
CA GLU A 431 -16.96 1.07 23.56
C GLU A 431 -16.72 1.68 22.17
N ILE A 432 -16.76 0.87 21.09
CA ILE A 432 -16.47 1.38 19.74
C ILE A 432 -17.62 2.20 19.13
N THR A 433 -18.85 2.07 19.64
CA THR A 433 -20.01 2.84 19.16
C THR A 433 -20.23 4.14 19.92
N THR A 434 -19.74 4.24 21.17
CA THR A 434 -19.89 5.44 22.03
C THR A 434 -18.65 6.35 22.02
N SER A 435 -17.51 5.90 21.51
CA SER A 435 -16.31 6.72 21.40
C SER A 435 -16.56 7.87 20.43
N GLU A 436 -16.69 9.09 20.97
CA GLU A 436 -16.68 10.31 20.17
C GLU A 436 -15.31 10.47 19.49
N ILE A 437 -15.34 10.88 18.22
CA ILE A 437 -14.14 11.13 17.38
C ILE A 437 -13.50 12.45 17.77
#